data_770e34f96f09b81a901c5d58ae3d9919
#
_entry.id   770e34f96f09b81a901c5d58ae3d9919
#
_cell.length_a   1.000
_cell.length_b   1.000
_cell.length_c   1.000
_cell.angle_alpha   90.00
_cell.angle_beta   90.00
_cell.angle_gamma   90.00
#
_symmetry.space_group_name_H-M   'P 1'
#
loop_
_entity.id
_entity.type
_entity.pdbx_description
1 polymer ?
#
loop_
_entity_poly.entity_id
_entity_poly.type
_entity_poly.pdbx_seq_one_letter_code
_entity_poly.pdbx_strand_id
1 'polypeptide(L)'
;GPSPDRGNYPEAMMRGWPDRLKGNYDFPGWVANGVEPWGLQPDPIGADGNLFFRGWLNLVLSIYKYVSGDEKWEQPWQIAGFENEHFEWTQPRIVEHLHQQYTDHPEGPHCENTKVWPLCNSAAGLGMYLSDQLGVTNSHGVFENWVEFTKDNYMGFNDRNELEWTTFYYDPLEDLKMNFPGAGGALGVAFYLLPQSPEIATLIYDNAANSSGWRDPKRQIAPSAQGLTMAKALGDHTAVARLSAAAERSNEPKFFGEDMDKFGWWFNNGEPWPRGQGSAQMMISEIAEGNWADAFKVKHMDKYTAPTLEGVDYPRLGVDQAWNDKDNGVLNISTYVADRSVAGQQTSWRITNLPNASEAVVICDGATVSNVEVIDSNTIRVPTDFAQHQYQIYTGYFGQEVALSKPDSMTVASASTVAATRRSATQNAKAAESVMVSGSANCPCCAGVS
;
A
#
# COMPACT_ATOMS: atom_id res chain seq x y z
N GLY A 1 -7.99 -9.18 -16.14
CA GLY A 1 -8.41 -9.41 -17.53
C GLY A 1 -9.71 -10.17 -17.61
N PRO A 2 -10.36 -10.25 -18.80
CA PRO A 2 -11.59 -11.00 -18.97
C PRO A 2 -11.37 -12.47 -18.57
N SER A 3 -12.33 -13.01 -17.81
CA SER A 3 -12.35 -14.42 -17.43
C SER A 3 -13.64 -15.05 -17.94
N PRO A 4 -13.58 -16.22 -18.59
CA PRO A 4 -14.78 -16.95 -19.01
C PRO A 4 -15.77 -17.21 -17.86
N ASP A 5 -15.23 -17.36 -16.65
CA ASP A 5 -16.03 -17.65 -15.46
C ASP A 5 -16.76 -16.42 -14.91
N ARG A 6 -16.54 -15.26 -15.48
CA ARG A 6 -17.17 -13.99 -15.07
C ARG A 6 -18.30 -13.53 -15.99
N GLY A 7 -18.81 -14.37 -16.86
CA GLY A 7 -19.88 -14.03 -17.81
C GLY A 7 -21.12 -13.39 -17.17
N ASN A 8 -21.44 -13.76 -15.92
CA ASN A 8 -22.59 -13.22 -15.19
C ASN A 8 -22.24 -12.04 -14.27
N TYR A 9 -21.00 -11.61 -14.25
CA TYR A 9 -20.56 -10.54 -13.36
C TYR A 9 -21.26 -9.20 -13.66
N PRO A 10 -21.43 -8.78 -14.93
CA PRO A 10 -22.18 -7.57 -15.25
C PRO A 10 -23.60 -7.58 -14.71
N GLU A 11 -24.33 -8.68 -14.86
CA GLU A 11 -25.67 -8.82 -14.33
C GLU A 11 -25.71 -8.72 -12.80
N ALA A 12 -24.74 -9.35 -12.13
CA ALA A 12 -24.63 -9.28 -10.68
C ALA A 12 -24.36 -7.85 -10.20
N MET A 13 -23.49 -7.14 -10.89
CA MET A 13 -23.15 -5.74 -10.59
C MET A 13 -24.34 -4.80 -10.80
N MET A 14 -25.07 -4.96 -11.90
CA MET A 14 -26.20 -4.11 -12.28
C MET A 14 -27.51 -4.49 -11.57
N ARG A 15 -27.55 -5.57 -10.81
CA ARG A 15 -28.81 -6.06 -10.21
C ARG A 15 -29.52 -5.03 -9.34
N GLY A 16 -28.74 -4.21 -8.65
CA GLY A 16 -29.25 -3.13 -7.80
C GLY A 16 -29.50 -1.80 -8.52
N TRP A 17 -29.22 -1.71 -9.81
CA TRP A 17 -29.40 -0.47 -10.55
C TRP A 17 -30.87 -0.25 -10.97
N PRO A 18 -31.33 0.98 -11.03
CA PRO A 18 -32.57 1.31 -11.69
C PRO A 18 -32.58 0.83 -13.16
N ASP A 19 -33.70 0.33 -13.63
CA ASP A 19 -33.80 -0.24 -15.00
C ASP A 19 -33.38 0.73 -16.10
N ARG A 20 -33.61 2.04 -15.94
CA ARG A 20 -33.19 3.08 -16.88
C ARG A 20 -31.68 3.20 -17.02
N LEU A 21 -30.90 2.74 -16.03
CA LEU A 21 -29.44 2.80 -16.02
C LEU A 21 -28.79 1.48 -16.44
N LYS A 22 -29.58 0.42 -16.64
CA LYS A 22 -29.02 -0.90 -16.95
C LYS A 22 -28.52 -1.06 -18.37
N GLY A 23 -28.80 -0.21 -19.28
CA GLY A 23 -28.29 -0.25 -20.67
C GLY A 23 -28.28 -1.66 -21.31
N ASN A 24 -27.72 -1.75 -22.47
CA ASN A 24 -27.45 -3.04 -23.13
C ASN A 24 -25.93 -3.33 -23.03
N TYR A 25 -25.56 -4.24 -22.14
CA TYR A 25 -24.17 -4.59 -21.86
C TYR A 25 -23.87 -6.00 -22.39
N ASP A 26 -24.10 -6.18 -23.67
CA ASP A 26 -23.90 -7.46 -24.36
C ASP A 26 -22.43 -7.61 -24.79
N PHE A 27 -21.54 -7.77 -23.81
CA PHE A 27 -20.14 -8.07 -24.05
C PHE A 27 -19.58 -9.03 -23.01
N PRO A 28 -18.65 -9.89 -23.40
CA PRO A 28 -18.10 -10.91 -22.54
C PRO A 28 -17.11 -10.35 -21.53
N GLY A 29 -17.02 -11.00 -20.39
CA GLY A 29 -15.96 -10.82 -19.44
C GLY A 29 -16.17 -9.72 -18.43
N TRP A 30 -15.07 -9.18 -17.97
CA TRP A 30 -15.06 -8.18 -16.92
C TRP A 30 -15.39 -6.78 -17.43
N VAL A 31 -16.25 -6.09 -16.73
CA VAL A 31 -16.92 -4.88 -17.22
C VAL A 31 -16.86 -3.69 -16.26
N ALA A 32 -16.07 -3.78 -15.21
CA ALA A 32 -15.92 -2.66 -14.30
C ALA A 32 -15.28 -1.44 -14.99
N ASN A 33 -14.53 -1.66 -16.06
CA ASN A 33 -13.83 -0.61 -16.78
C ASN A 33 -14.61 -0.16 -18.00
N GLY A 34 -15.00 1.11 -18.01
CA GLY A 34 -15.57 1.74 -19.18
C GLY A 34 -16.97 1.30 -19.55
N VAL A 35 -17.69 0.64 -18.64
CA VAL A 35 -19.08 0.28 -18.81
C VAL A 35 -19.93 1.11 -17.89
N GLU A 36 -20.44 2.14 -18.43
CA GLU A 36 -21.30 3.08 -17.76
C GLU A 36 -22.69 3.09 -18.42
N PRO A 37 -23.73 3.68 -17.80
CA PRO A 37 -25.05 3.77 -18.41
C PRO A 37 -25.05 4.43 -19.80
N TRP A 38 -24.05 5.22 -20.11
CA TRP A 38 -23.85 5.89 -21.39
C TRP A 38 -23.07 5.08 -22.43
N GLY A 39 -22.65 3.86 -22.11
CA GLY A 39 -22.05 2.92 -23.04
C GLY A 39 -20.63 2.51 -22.74
N LEU A 40 -20.11 1.60 -23.53
CA LEU A 40 -18.74 1.10 -23.43
C LEU A 40 -17.74 2.15 -23.91
N GLN A 41 -16.71 2.37 -23.09
CA GLN A 41 -15.53 3.15 -23.44
C GLN A 41 -14.32 2.19 -23.47
N PRO A 42 -13.65 2.02 -24.62
CA PRO A 42 -12.69 0.94 -24.81
C PRO A 42 -11.35 1.16 -24.06
N ASP A 43 -10.98 2.41 -23.78
CA ASP A 43 -9.74 2.74 -23.07
C ASP A 43 -9.88 2.49 -21.57
N PRO A 44 -9.16 1.53 -20.97
CA PRO A 44 -9.32 1.19 -19.56
C PRO A 44 -8.80 2.29 -18.60
N ILE A 45 -7.97 3.22 -19.08
CA ILE A 45 -7.48 4.35 -18.28
C ILE A 45 -8.34 5.59 -18.54
N GLY A 46 -8.63 5.89 -19.79
CA GLY A 46 -9.38 7.07 -20.20
C GLY A 46 -10.88 7.00 -19.98
N ALA A 47 -11.44 5.81 -19.73
CA ALA A 47 -12.87 5.64 -19.54
C ALA A 47 -13.38 6.36 -18.28
N ASP A 48 -14.50 7.07 -18.40
CA ASP A 48 -15.24 7.57 -17.23
C ASP A 48 -15.65 6.40 -16.31
N GLY A 49 -15.99 6.64 -15.09
CA GLY A 49 -16.41 5.57 -14.19
C GLY A 49 -15.33 4.52 -13.86
N ASN A 50 -14.08 4.78 -14.14
CA ASN A 50 -12.97 3.86 -13.88
C ASN A 50 -11.87 4.45 -12.98
N LEU A 51 -12.25 5.33 -12.08
CA LEU A 51 -11.31 5.92 -11.13
C LEU A 51 -10.56 4.86 -10.32
N PHE A 52 -11.23 3.76 -9.95
CA PHE A 52 -10.59 2.66 -9.23
C PHE A 52 -9.33 2.19 -9.95
N PHE A 53 -9.43 1.91 -11.25
CA PHE A 53 -8.27 1.44 -12.01
C PHE A 53 -7.20 2.52 -12.17
N ARG A 54 -7.54 3.68 -12.80
CA ARG A 54 -6.53 4.71 -13.11
C ARG A 54 -5.96 5.41 -11.88
N GLY A 55 -6.78 5.64 -10.85
CA GLY A 55 -6.33 6.26 -9.60
C GLY A 55 -5.35 5.39 -8.84
N TRP A 56 -5.66 4.10 -8.68
CA TRP A 56 -4.75 3.15 -8.06
C TRP A 56 -3.53 2.84 -8.92
N LEU A 57 -3.67 2.78 -10.25
CA LEU A 57 -2.55 2.65 -11.16
C LEU A 57 -1.58 3.83 -10.97
N ASN A 58 -2.07 5.08 -10.99
CA ASN A 58 -1.22 6.23 -10.75
C ASN A 58 -0.54 6.19 -9.37
N LEU A 59 -1.25 5.77 -8.32
CA LEU A 59 -0.67 5.60 -6.98
C LEU A 59 0.46 4.56 -7.00
N VAL A 60 0.26 3.42 -7.65
CA VAL A 60 1.29 2.38 -7.78
C VAL A 60 2.50 2.89 -8.58
N LEU A 61 2.29 3.59 -9.69
CA LEU A 61 3.38 4.19 -10.48
C LEU A 61 4.15 5.25 -9.68
N SER A 62 3.45 6.07 -8.90
CA SER A 62 4.06 7.07 -8.02
C SER A 62 4.88 6.42 -6.90
N ILE A 63 4.37 5.37 -6.26
CA ILE A 63 5.11 4.59 -5.27
C ILE A 63 6.32 3.90 -5.92
N TYR A 64 6.15 3.35 -7.12
CA TYR A 64 7.26 2.74 -7.86
C TYR A 64 8.39 3.75 -8.09
N LYS A 65 8.08 4.95 -8.62
CA LYS A 65 9.08 6.02 -8.79
C LYS A 65 9.68 6.46 -7.44
N TYR A 66 8.85 6.59 -6.41
CA TYR A 66 9.33 6.96 -5.07
C TYR A 66 10.33 5.93 -4.51
N VAL A 67 10.12 4.64 -4.77
CA VAL A 67 11.01 3.57 -4.29
C VAL A 67 12.25 3.43 -5.16
N SER A 68 12.10 3.43 -6.49
CA SER A 68 13.17 3.07 -7.45
C SER A 68 13.91 4.26 -8.06
N GLY A 69 13.29 5.44 -8.13
CA GLY A 69 13.79 6.59 -8.92
C GLY A 69 13.67 6.39 -10.44
N ASP A 70 13.14 5.27 -10.91
CA ASP A 70 13.03 4.93 -12.33
C ASP A 70 11.90 5.73 -13.00
N GLU A 71 12.22 6.37 -14.12
CA GLU A 71 11.33 7.26 -14.88
C GLU A 71 10.68 6.60 -16.10
N LYS A 72 10.79 5.27 -16.22
CA LYS A 72 10.30 4.56 -17.41
C LYS A 72 8.80 4.76 -17.69
N TRP A 73 7.98 4.96 -16.67
CA TRP A 73 6.54 5.16 -16.81
C TRP A 73 6.15 6.60 -17.18
N GLU A 74 7.10 7.52 -17.16
CA GLU A 74 6.94 8.86 -17.71
C GLU A 74 7.12 8.88 -19.24
N GLN A 75 7.71 7.82 -19.80
CA GLN A 75 7.79 7.58 -21.24
C GLN A 75 6.51 6.90 -21.76
N PRO A 76 6.18 7.05 -23.05
CA PRO A 76 5.01 6.41 -23.64
C PRO A 76 5.03 4.89 -23.53
N TRP A 77 3.92 4.32 -23.11
CA TRP A 77 3.69 2.88 -23.04
C TRP A 77 2.27 2.53 -23.50
N GLN A 78 2.08 1.27 -23.92
CA GLN A 78 0.82 0.82 -24.49
C GLN A 78 0.03 -0.02 -23.50
N ILE A 79 -1.29 0.17 -23.48
CA ILE A 79 -2.24 -0.68 -22.78
C ILE A 79 -3.29 -1.19 -23.76
N ALA A 80 -3.61 -2.48 -23.67
CA ALA A 80 -4.69 -3.06 -24.42
C ALA A 80 -6.03 -2.80 -23.70
N GLY A 81 -6.98 -2.28 -24.45
CA GLY A 81 -8.36 -2.06 -24.03
C GLY A 81 -9.31 -3.12 -24.56
N PHE A 82 -10.57 -2.73 -24.73
CA PHE A 82 -11.61 -3.60 -25.27
C PHE A 82 -11.27 -4.00 -26.73
N GLU A 83 -11.58 -5.24 -27.12
CA GLU A 83 -11.31 -5.82 -28.46
C GLU A 83 -9.84 -5.71 -28.90
N ASN A 84 -8.89 -5.64 -27.96
CA ASN A 84 -7.47 -5.46 -28.20
C ASN A 84 -7.09 -4.13 -28.89
N GLU A 85 -7.94 -3.11 -28.82
CA GLU A 85 -7.49 -1.77 -29.13
C GLU A 85 -6.34 -1.35 -28.21
N HIS A 86 -5.39 -0.57 -28.74
CA HIS A 86 -4.23 -0.13 -28.00
C HIS A 86 -4.27 1.37 -27.76
N PHE A 87 -4.03 1.75 -26.51
CA PHE A 87 -4.01 3.15 -26.07
C PHE A 87 -2.63 3.49 -25.51
N GLU A 88 -2.13 4.64 -25.87
CA GLU A 88 -0.83 5.11 -25.40
C GLU A 88 -1.01 6.03 -24.21
N TRP A 89 -0.28 5.75 -23.14
CA TRP A 89 -0.30 6.53 -21.91
C TRP A 89 1.11 6.81 -21.40
N THR A 90 1.20 7.86 -20.58
CA THR A 90 2.35 8.14 -19.70
C THR A 90 1.79 8.44 -18.31
N GLN A 91 2.60 8.31 -17.27
CA GLN A 91 2.17 8.70 -15.92
C GLN A 91 1.73 10.18 -15.85
N PRO A 92 2.47 11.18 -16.40
CA PRO A 92 2.01 12.56 -16.44
C PRO A 92 0.62 12.72 -17.09
N ARG A 93 0.37 12.03 -18.20
CA ARG A 93 -0.93 12.07 -18.87
C ARG A 93 -2.07 11.50 -18.03
N ILE A 94 -1.80 10.46 -17.22
CA ILE A 94 -2.80 9.92 -16.28
C ILE A 94 -3.13 10.97 -15.22
N VAL A 95 -2.13 11.64 -14.67
CA VAL A 95 -2.34 12.69 -13.66
C VAL A 95 -3.08 13.89 -14.23
N GLU A 96 -2.76 14.32 -15.46
CA GLU A 96 -3.47 15.38 -16.15
C GLU A 96 -4.95 15.03 -16.38
N HIS A 97 -5.23 13.79 -16.77
CA HIS A 97 -6.60 13.31 -16.92
C HIS A 97 -7.35 13.30 -15.57
N LEU A 98 -6.72 12.86 -14.49
CA LEU A 98 -7.28 12.95 -13.14
C LEU A 98 -7.53 14.41 -12.73
N HIS A 99 -6.57 15.31 -12.99
CA HIS A 99 -6.72 16.74 -12.72
C HIS A 99 -7.96 17.32 -13.40
N GLN A 100 -8.14 17.02 -14.69
CA GLN A 100 -9.32 17.47 -15.43
C GLN A 100 -10.61 16.93 -14.81
N GLN A 101 -10.63 15.65 -14.45
CA GLN A 101 -11.82 15.05 -13.85
C GLN A 101 -12.17 15.64 -12.48
N TYR A 102 -11.19 15.93 -11.62
CA TYR A 102 -11.46 16.63 -10.36
C TYR A 102 -11.86 18.09 -10.55
N THR A 103 -11.45 18.70 -11.67
CA THR A 103 -11.91 20.06 -12.06
C THR A 103 -13.38 20.04 -12.47
N ASP A 104 -13.76 19.05 -13.27
CA ASP A 104 -15.12 18.94 -13.82
C ASP A 104 -16.11 18.36 -12.79
N HIS A 105 -15.62 17.57 -11.83
CA HIS A 105 -16.39 16.83 -10.84
C HIS A 105 -15.86 17.11 -9.43
N PRO A 106 -16.24 18.22 -8.80
CA PRO A 106 -15.80 18.53 -7.42
C PRO A 106 -16.29 17.51 -6.39
N GLU A 107 -17.39 16.78 -6.68
CA GLU A 107 -17.84 15.63 -5.89
C GLU A 107 -16.89 14.45 -5.94
N GLY A 108 -16.03 14.40 -6.90
CA GLY A 108 -15.07 13.36 -7.24
C GLY A 108 -15.43 12.62 -8.52
N PRO A 109 -14.43 12.19 -9.30
CA PRO A 109 -14.63 11.31 -10.44
C PRO A 109 -15.33 10.00 -10.08
N HIS A 110 -16.11 9.50 -11.03
CA HIS A 110 -16.78 8.22 -10.87
C HIS A 110 -15.80 7.07 -10.81
N CYS A 111 -16.07 6.18 -9.87
CA CYS A 111 -15.50 4.84 -9.81
C CYS A 111 -16.38 3.87 -10.62
N GLU A 112 -16.30 2.57 -10.32
CA GLU A 112 -17.18 1.60 -10.97
C GLU A 112 -18.65 1.83 -10.61
N ASN A 113 -19.49 1.54 -11.57
CA ASN A 113 -20.94 1.58 -11.49
C ASN A 113 -21.53 2.95 -11.14
N THR A 114 -21.04 4.01 -11.80
CA THR A 114 -21.56 5.36 -11.67
C THR A 114 -21.34 6.06 -10.32
N LYS A 115 -20.73 5.39 -9.38
CA LYS A 115 -20.64 5.88 -8.00
C LYS A 115 -19.32 6.57 -7.71
N VAL A 116 -19.39 7.64 -6.96
CA VAL A 116 -18.25 8.32 -6.36
C VAL A 116 -17.94 7.66 -5.02
N TRP A 117 -16.76 7.08 -4.89
CA TRP A 117 -16.31 6.43 -3.66
C TRP A 117 -15.24 7.28 -3.00
N PRO A 118 -15.49 7.87 -1.83
CA PRO A 118 -14.47 8.68 -1.13
C PRO A 118 -13.16 7.94 -0.90
N LEU A 119 -13.19 6.61 -0.68
CA LEU A 119 -12.00 5.78 -0.55
C LEU A 119 -11.14 5.80 -1.82
N CYS A 120 -11.75 5.57 -2.99
CA CYS A 120 -11.02 5.56 -4.26
C CYS A 120 -10.48 6.95 -4.61
N ASN A 121 -11.26 7.98 -4.31
CA ASN A 121 -10.87 9.37 -4.51
C ASN A 121 -9.67 9.76 -3.63
N SER A 122 -9.68 9.40 -2.35
CA SER A 122 -8.55 9.69 -1.44
C SER A 122 -7.25 8.98 -1.88
N ALA A 123 -7.36 7.75 -2.38
CA ALA A 123 -6.21 7.01 -2.92
C ALA A 123 -5.69 7.63 -4.23
N ALA A 124 -6.58 8.04 -5.14
CA ALA A 124 -6.20 8.73 -6.36
C ALA A 124 -5.50 10.07 -6.07
N GLY A 125 -6.03 10.85 -5.10
CA GLY A 125 -5.40 12.08 -4.62
C GLY A 125 -4.00 11.85 -4.08
N LEU A 126 -3.77 10.78 -3.29
CA LEU A 126 -2.43 10.43 -2.82
C LEU A 126 -1.47 10.14 -3.99
N GLY A 127 -1.94 9.46 -5.04
CA GLY A 127 -1.15 9.24 -6.25
C GLY A 127 -0.76 10.55 -6.94
N MET A 128 -1.68 11.53 -7.02
CA MET A 128 -1.39 12.87 -7.56
C MET A 128 -0.43 13.64 -6.66
N TYR A 129 -0.62 13.61 -5.35
CA TYR A 129 0.28 14.22 -4.36
C TYR A 129 1.71 13.71 -4.51
N LEU A 130 1.90 12.40 -4.58
CA LEU A 130 3.22 11.80 -4.78
C LEU A 130 3.83 12.17 -6.13
N SER A 131 3.05 12.22 -7.21
CA SER A 131 3.52 12.67 -8.53
C SER A 131 4.10 14.09 -8.47
N ASP A 132 3.43 15.00 -7.77
CA ASP A 132 3.92 16.37 -7.58
C ASP A 132 5.18 16.41 -6.69
N GLN A 133 5.19 15.66 -5.58
CA GLN A 133 6.37 15.58 -4.70
C GLN A 133 7.60 15.04 -5.44
N LEU A 134 7.41 14.14 -6.40
CA LEU A 134 8.48 13.54 -7.21
C LEU A 134 8.85 14.38 -8.44
N GLY A 135 8.15 15.49 -8.67
CA GLY A 135 8.40 16.40 -9.80
C GLY A 135 7.93 15.84 -11.15
N VAL A 136 7.02 14.87 -11.16
CA VAL A 136 6.39 14.34 -12.38
C VAL A 136 5.36 15.36 -12.93
N THR A 137 4.58 15.96 -12.03
CA THR A 137 3.53 16.93 -12.36
C THR A 137 3.48 18.06 -11.32
N ASN A 138 2.53 18.99 -11.50
CA ASN A 138 2.13 20.00 -10.52
C ASN A 138 0.60 20.18 -10.60
N SER A 139 -0.13 19.12 -10.29
CA SER A 139 -1.57 19.01 -10.58
C SER A 139 -2.42 18.70 -9.36
N HIS A 140 -1.81 18.36 -8.21
CA HIS A 140 -2.53 17.95 -7.01
C HIS A 140 -3.40 19.06 -6.40
N GLY A 141 -3.08 20.34 -6.63
CA GLY A 141 -3.82 21.45 -6.04
C GLY A 141 -5.33 21.42 -6.29
N VAL A 142 -5.78 20.83 -7.41
CA VAL A 142 -7.22 20.65 -7.69
C VAL A 142 -7.91 19.74 -6.68
N PHE A 143 -7.18 18.83 -6.06
CA PHE A 143 -7.71 17.88 -5.09
C PHE A 143 -8.19 18.56 -3.79
N GLU A 144 -7.70 19.75 -3.48
CA GLU A 144 -8.18 20.54 -2.34
C GLU A 144 -9.67 20.83 -2.45
N ASN A 145 -10.19 21.08 -3.67
CA ASN A 145 -11.61 21.28 -3.91
C ASN A 145 -12.45 20.04 -3.53
N TRP A 146 -11.93 18.85 -3.85
CA TRP A 146 -12.58 17.61 -3.46
C TRP A 146 -12.54 17.39 -1.93
N VAL A 147 -11.46 17.76 -1.27
CA VAL A 147 -11.33 17.69 0.19
C VAL A 147 -12.36 18.58 0.86
N GLU A 148 -12.52 19.83 0.41
CA GLU A 148 -13.56 20.74 0.92
C GLU A 148 -14.97 20.22 0.62
N PHE A 149 -15.23 19.74 -0.61
CA PHE A 149 -16.51 19.12 -0.94
C PHE A 149 -16.81 17.93 -0.01
N THR A 150 -15.81 17.11 0.30
CA THR A 150 -15.94 15.95 1.20
C THR A 150 -16.33 16.37 2.62
N LYS A 151 -15.73 17.42 3.16
CA LYS A 151 -16.09 17.96 4.47
C LYS A 151 -17.55 18.42 4.50
N ASP A 152 -17.98 19.12 3.46
CA ASP A 152 -19.29 19.75 3.42
C ASP A 152 -20.42 18.79 3.05
N ASN A 153 -20.10 17.72 2.28
CA ASN A 153 -21.12 16.87 1.67
C ASN A 153 -21.05 15.40 2.04
N TYR A 154 -19.89 14.89 2.47
CA TYR A 154 -19.68 13.47 2.77
C TYR A 154 -19.46 13.18 4.26
N MET A 155 -19.55 14.21 5.10
CA MET A 155 -19.44 14.11 6.54
C MET A 155 -20.57 14.89 7.21
N GLY A 156 -21.23 14.28 8.20
CA GLY A 156 -22.22 14.96 9.03
C GLY A 156 -21.75 15.05 10.47
N PHE A 157 -21.90 16.22 11.05
CA PHE A 157 -21.48 16.52 12.42
C PHE A 157 -22.67 16.87 13.30
N ASN A 158 -22.62 16.46 14.56
CA ASN A 158 -23.58 16.91 15.57
C ASN A 158 -23.15 18.24 16.21
N ASP A 159 -23.99 18.77 17.13
CA ASP A 159 -23.72 20.03 17.82
C ASP A 159 -22.44 20.02 18.67
N ARG A 160 -21.87 18.86 18.94
CA ARG A 160 -20.60 18.68 19.67
C ARG A 160 -19.38 18.48 18.74
N ASN A 161 -19.58 18.71 17.44
CA ASN A 161 -18.56 18.47 16.40
C ASN A 161 -18.04 17.02 16.35
N GLU A 162 -18.91 16.05 16.68
CA GLU A 162 -18.65 14.63 16.53
C GLU A 162 -19.25 14.14 15.21
N LEU A 163 -18.54 13.27 14.48
CA LEU A 163 -19.04 12.68 13.25
C LEU A 163 -20.22 11.74 13.52
N GLU A 164 -21.40 12.12 13.08
CA GLU A 164 -22.60 11.29 13.15
C GLU A 164 -22.66 10.28 12.00
N TRP A 165 -22.19 10.67 10.83
CA TRP A 165 -22.15 9.81 9.65
C TRP A 165 -21.05 10.23 8.69
N THR A 166 -20.63 9.26 7.85
CA THR A 166 -19.75 9.46 6.72
C THR A 166 -20.32 8.76 5.47
N THR A 167 -20.19 9.39 4.30
CA THR A 167 -20.65 8.81 3.04
C THR A 167 -19.70 7.70 2.60
N PHE A 168 -20.27 6.53 2.35
CA PHE A 168 -19.55 5.39 1.81
C PHE A 168 -19.42 5.45 0.29
N TYR A 169 -20.51 5.79 -0.39
CA TYR A 169 -20.52 6.20 -1.79
C TYR A 169 -21.63 7.20 -2.07
N TYR A 170 -21.46 7.98 -3.12
CA TYR A 170 -22.46 8.86 -3.69
C TYR A 170 -22.75 8.44 -5.13
N ASP A 171 -24.02 8.33 -5.48
CA ASP A 171 -24.49 8.12 -6.84
C ASP A 171 -25.06 9.43 -7.37
N PRO A 172 -24.31 10.20 -8.19
CA PRO A 172 -24.78 11.50 -8.67
C PRO A 172 -25.92 11.39 -9.70
N LEU A 173 -26.10 10.23 -10.33
CA LEU A 173 -27.21 10.03 -11.29
C LEU A 173 -28.55 9.89 -10.58
N GLU A 174 -28.54 9.37 -9.35
CA GLU A 174 -29.72 9.21 -8.51
C GLU A 174 -29.81 10.26 -7.40
N ASP A 175 -28.78 11.10 -7.26
CA ASP A 175 -28.61 12.01 -6.11
C ASP A 175 -28.72 11.24 -4.78
N LEU A 176 -28.11 10.08 -4.71
CA LEU A 176 -28.22 9.16 -3.57
C LEU A 176 -26.89 9.02 -2.84
N LYS A 177 -26.85 9.42 -1.58
CA LYS A 177 -25.73 9.16 -0.68
C LYS A 177 -26.01 7.95 0.20
N MET A 178 -25.10 6.99 0.21
CA MET A 178 -25.11 5.89 1.17
C MET A 178 -24.23 6.27 2.36
N ASN A 179 -24.84 6.63 3.47
CA ASN A 179 -24.14 7.06 4.66
C ASN A 179 -24.04 5.94 5.68
N PHE A 180 -22.87 5.83 6.33
CA PHE A 180 -22.66 4.96 7.48
C PHE A 180 -22.59 5.78 8.77
N PRO A 181 -23.09 5.22 9.90
CA PRO A 181 -22.99 5.86 11.19
C PRO A 181 -21.53 6.05 11.62
N GLY A 182 -21.22 7.24 12.13
CA GLY A 182 -19.93 7.58 12.70
C GLY A 182 -18.77 7.58 11.70
N ALA A 183 -17.57 7.53 12.24
CA ALA A 183 -16.32 7.66 11.48
C ALA A 183 -15.69 6.31 11.06
N GLY A 184 -16.18 5.19 11.58
CA GLY A 184 -15.51 3.88 11.40
C GLY A 184 -15.39 3.45 9.95
N GLY A 185 -16.38 3.77 9.11
CA GLY A 185 -16.34 3.48 7.66
C GLY A 185 -15.37 4.35 6.85
N ALA A 186 -14.90 5.45 7.42
CA ALA A 186 -14.01 6.40 6.74
C ALA A 186 -12.52 6.24 7.10
N LEU A 187 -12.13 5.24 7.90
CA LEU A 187 -10.72 5.04 8.27
C LEU A 187 -9.81 4.79 7.06
N GLY A 188 -10.31 4.11 6.03
CA GLY A 188 -9.58 3.95 4.77
C GLY A 188 -9.36 5.29 4.05
N VAL A 189 -10.36 6.17 4.08
CA VAL A 189 -10.25 7.54 3.56
C VAL A 189 -9.19 8.31 4.35
N ALA A 190 -9.25 8.27 5.69
CA ALA A 190 -8.28 8.92 6.57
C ALA A 190 -6.85 8.43 6.32
N PHE A 191 -6.66 7.12 6.08
CA PHE A 191 -5.36 6.56 5.76
C PHE A 191 -4.75 7.25 4.53
N TYR A 192 -5.46 7.32 3.41
CA TYR A 192 -4.93 7.96 2.20
C TYR A 192 -4.89 9.48 2.27
N LEU A 193 -5.70 10.11 3.12
CA LEU A 193 -5.65 11.55 3.34
C LEU A 193 -4.51 12.00 4.26
N LEU A 194 -3.98 11.13 5.10
CA LEU A 194 -2.98 11.53 6.11
C LEU A 194 -1.78 12.30 5.55
N PRO A 195 -1.15 11.92 4.39
CA PRO A 195 -0.05 12.70 3.82
C PRO A 195 -0.46 14.04 3.20
N GLN A 196 -1.69 14.14 2.69
CA GLN A 196 -2.13 15.25 1.85
C GLN A 196 -3.11 16.21 2.54
N SER A 197 -3.84 15.74 3.54
CA SER A 197 -4.78 16.52 4.34
C SER A 197 -4.83 15.97 5.78
N PRO A 198 -3.77 16.16 6.58
CA PRO A 198 -3.62 15.54 7.89
C PRO A 198 -4.70 15.98 8.89
N GLU A 199 -5.26 17.19 8.76
CA GLU A 199 -6.30 17.69 9.65
C GLU A 199 -7.58 16.85 9.56
N ILE A 200 -8.05 16.56 8.34
CA ILE A 200 -9.26 15.74 8.12
C ILE A 200 -8.99 14.29 8.50
N ALA A 201 -7.82 13.76 8.13
CA ALA A 201 -7.43 12.42 8.51
C ALA A 201 -7.43 12.23 10.03
N THR A 202 -6.88 13.19 10.78
CA THR A 202 -6.87 13.17 12.24
C THR A 202 -8.27 13.31 12.81
N LEU A 203 -9.11 14.20 12.25
CA LEU A 203 -10.50 14.37 12.66
C LEU A 203 -11.30 13.06 12.55
N ILE A 204 -11.18 12.35 11.41
CA ILE A 204 -11.84 11.06 11.20
C ILE A 204 -11.31 10.03 12.20
N TYR A 205 -9.99 9.96 12.39
CA TYR A 205 -9.37 9.03 13.31
C TYR A 205 -9.83 9.27 14.76
N ASP A 206 -9.80 10.50 15.25
CA ASP A 206 -10.19 10.83 16.62
C ASP A 206 -11.66 10.48 16.89
N ASN A 207 -12.55 10.78 15.94
CA ASN A 207 -13.95 10.39 16.06
C ASN A 207 -14.14 8.87 16.07
N ALA A 208 -13.40 8.12 15.22
CA ALA A 208 -13.41 6.67 15.21
C ALA A 208 -12.88 6.08 16.53
N ALA A 209 -11.75 6.60 17.03
CA ALA A 209 -11.13 6.16 18.27
C ALA A 209 -12.03 6.38 19.49
N ASN A 210 -12.69 7.54 19.56
CA ASN A 210 -13.60 7.88 20.64
C ASN A 210 -14.88 7.03 20.60
N SER A 211 -15.54 6.96 19.44
CA SER A 211 -16.80 6.20 19.27
C SER A 211 -16.60 4.69 19.46
N SER A 212 -15.48 4.15 19.01
CA SER A 212 -15.12 2.73 19.17
C SER A 212 -14.50 2.40 20.54
N GLY A 213 -14.19 3.41 21.36
CA GLY A 213 -13.63 3.24 22.70
C GLY A 213 -12.20 2.70 22.72
N TRP A 214 -11.41 3.00 21.69
CA TRP A 214 -10.02 2.51 21.63
C TRP A 214 -9.14 3.06 22.77
N ARG A 215 -9.48 4.21 23.31
CA ARG A 215 -8.79 4.86 24.43
C ARG A 215 -9.38 4.51 25.81
N ASP A 216 -10.56 3.85 25.87
CA ASP A 216 -11.23 3.50 27.12
C ASP A 216 -10.85 2.09 27.60
N PRO A 217 -10.05 1.93 28.67
CA PRO A 217 -9.61 0.62 29.17
C PRO A 217 -10.74 -0.28 29.68
N LYS A 218 -11.91 0.28 29.96
CA LYS A 218 -13.08 -0.47 30.45
C LYS A 218 -13.92 -1.06 29.32
N ARG A 219 -13.72 -0.62 28.08
CA ARG A 219 -14.51 -1.03 26.95
C ARG A 219 -13.82 -2.18 26.18
N GLN A 220 -14.53 -3.24 25.88
CA GLN A 220 -14.06 -4.25 24.94
C GLN A 220 -14.11 -3.68 23.51
N ILE A 221 -13.06 -3.89 22.76
CA ILE A 221 -12.94 -3.37 21.39
C ILE A 221 -12.72 -4.47 20.38
N ALA A 222 -13.24 -4.25 19.15
CA ALA A 222 -12.93 -5.05 17.99
C ALA A 222 -11.56 -4.63 17.39
N PRO A 223 -10.85 -5.54 16.70
CA PRO A 223 -9.64 -5.19 15.97
C PRO A 223 -9.95 -4.30 14.77
N SER A 224 -9.00 -3.45 14.40
CA SER A 224 -9.05 -2.62 13.21
C SER A 224 -7.62 -2.41 12.70
N ALA A 225 -7.28 -3.00 11.56
CA ALA A 225 -5.95 -2.85 10.96
C ALA A 225 -5.67 -1.39 10.56
N GLN A 226 -6.63 -0.74 9.90
CA GLN A 226 -6.52 0.68 9.53
C GLN A 226 -6.46 1.58 10.77
N GLY A 227 -7.28 1.29 11.79
CA GLY A 227 -7.24 2.00 13.07
C GLY A 227 -5.88 1.87 13.75
N LEU A 228 -5.28 0.68 13.73
CA LEU A 228 -3.95 0.44 14.30
C LEU A 228 -2.85 1.21 13.55
N THR A 229 -2.88 1.20 12.21
CA THR A 229 -1.93 1.97 11.39
C THR A 229 -2.05 3.46 11.66
N MET A 230 -3.27 3.99 11.71
CA MET A 230 -3.52 5.40 12.03
C MET A 230 -3.11 5.76 13.46
N ALA A 231 -3.38 4.88 14.43
CA ALA A 231 -2.97 5.06 15.83
C ALA A 231 -1.44 5.17 15.97
N LYS A 232 -0.69 4.30 15.26
CA LYS A 232 0.78 4.38 15.22
C LYS A 232 1.25 5.68 14.58
N ALA A 233 0.69 6.04 13.43
CA ALA A 233 1.06 7.26 12.71
C ALA A 233 0.83 8.53 13.54
N LEU A 234 -0.24 8.57 14.32
CA LEU A 234 -0.61 9.72 15.14
C LEU A 234 -0.08 9.66 16.59
N GLY A 235 0.69 8.64 16.94
CA GLY A 235 1.30 8.49 18.26
C GLY A 235 0.30 8.15 19.39
N ASP A 236 -0.86 7.56 19.07
CA ASP A 236 -1.85 7.14 20.07
C ASP A 236 -1.48 5.79 20.68
N HIS A 237 -0.49 5.78 21.56
CA HIS A 237 0.04 4.58 22.19
C HIS A 237 -1.02 3.74 22.93
N THR A 238 -2.06 4.39 23.48
CA THR A 238 -3.15 3.68 24.17
C THR A 238 -3.98 2.87 23.17
N ALA A 239 -4.37 3.49 22.06
CA ALA A 239 -5.10 2.79 21.00
C ALA A 239 -4.22 1.68 20.35
N VAL A 240 -2.93 1.94 20.11
CA VAL A 240 -1.98 0.95 19.57
C VAL A 240 -1.96 -0.30 20.44
N ALA A 241 -1.69 -0.17 21.75
CA ALA A 241 -1.61 -1.33 22.64
C ALA A 241 -2.91 -2.15 22.66
N ARG A 242 -4.04 -1.47 22.66
CA ARG A 242 -5.36 -2.12 22.73
C ARG A 242 -5.79 -2.76 21.42
N LEU A 243 -5.55 -2.10 20.28
CA LEU A 243 -5.87 -2.63 18.96
C LEU A 243 -4.97 -3.82 18.60
N SER A 244 -3.67 -3.77 18.93
CA SER A 244 -2.76 -4.91 18.76
C SER A 244 -3.24 -6.12 19.57
N ALA A 245 -3.55 -5.94 20.85
CA ALA A 245 -4.07 -7.03 21.66
C ALA A 245 -5.46 -7.53 21.17
N ALA A 246 -6.29 -6.70 20.58
CA ALA A 246 -7.55 -7.11 19.99
C ALA A 246 -7.32 -7.92 18.70
N ALA A 247 -6.36 -7.52 17.86
CA ALA A 247 -6.00 -8.23 16.64
C ALA A 247 -5.41 -9.62 16.95
N GLU A 248 -4.48 -9.72 17.91
CA GLU A 248 -3.93 -10.99 18.35
C GLU A 248 -5.01 -11.98 18.80
N ARG A 249 -6.03 -11.49 19.52
CA ARG A 249 -7.13 -12.35 19.99
C ARG A 249 -8.11 -12.77 18.92
N SER A 250 -8.34 -11.92 17.90
CA SER A 250 -9.50 -12.07 17.01
C SER A 250 -9.15 -12.32 15.55
N ASN A 251 -7.93 -11.99 15.11
CA ASN A 251 -7.56 -12.10 13.71
C ASN A 251 -6.74 -13.37 13.40
N GLU A 252 -6.61 -14.26 14.39
CA GLU A 252 -6.01 -15.59 14.19
C GLU A 252 -4.63 -15.55 13.51
N PRO A 253 -3.61 -14.89 14.14
CA PRO A 253 -2.25 -14.87 13.62
C PRO A 253 -1.60 -16.25 13.73
N LYS A 254 -0.98 -16.74 12.64
CA LYS A 254 -0.34 -18.06 12.62
C LYS A 254 0.89 -18.05 11.73
N PHE A 255 1.85 -18.92 12.12
CA PHE A 255 2.88 -19.37 11.20
C PHE A 255 2.37 -20.54 10.36
N PHE A 256 2.86 -20.68 9.14
CA PHE A 256 2.48 -21.74 8.20
C PHE A 256 3.63 -22.05 7.23
N GLY A 257 3.41 -23.00 6.32
CA GLY A 257 4.44 -23.56 5.45
C GLY A 257 5.03 -24.84 6.06
N GLU A 258 5.83 -25.57 5.29
CA GLU A 258 6.44 -26.84 5.74
C GLU A 258 7.34 -26.61 6.95
N ASP A 259 8.11 -25.50 6.97
CA ASP A 259 9.04 -25.15 8.04
C ASP A 259 8.46 -24.14 9.03
N MET A 260 7.17 -23.82 8.94
CA MET A 260 6.51 -22.78 9.76
C MET A 260 7.22 -21.41 9.65
N ASP A 261 7.72 -21.10 8.45
CA ASP A 261 8.54 -19.93 8.13
C ASP A 261 7.74 -18.75 7.61
N LYS A 262 6.49 -18.98 7.24
CA LYS A 262 5.56 -17.96 6.73
C LYS A 262 4.60 -17.53 7.83
N PHE A 263 4.25 -16.26 7.87
CA PHE A 263 3.32 -15.69 8.83
C PHE A 263 2.13 -15.05 8.11
N GLY A 264 0.93 -15.15 8.69
CA GLY A 264 -0.27 -14.54 8.15
C GLY A 264 -1.39 -14.47 9.17
N TRP A 265 -2.51 -13.83 8.74
CA TRP A 265 -3.70 -13.61 9.54
C TRP A 265 -4.89 -14.29 8.87
N TRP A 266 -5.59 -15.19 9.58
CA TRP A 266 -6.71 -15.99 9.05
C TRP A 266 -8.08 -15.36 9.24
N PHE A 267 -8.20 -14.46 10.21
CA PHE A 267 -9.46 -13.77 10.53
C PHE A 267 -10.64 -14.68 10.85
N ASN A 268 -10.36 -15.88 11.33
CA ASN A 268 -11.36 -16.88 11.71
C ASN A 268 -12.37 -17.26 10.62
N ASN A 269 -12.00 -17.18 9.33
CA ASN A 269 -12.92 -17.53 8.23
C ASN A 269 -12.90 -19.01 7.85
N GLY A 270 -12.13 -19.85 8.52
CA GLY A 270 -12.04 -21.28 8.26
C GLY A 270 -11.36 -21.68 6.94
N GLU A 271 -10.68 -20.75 6.29
CA GLU A 271 -9.94 -21.02 5.05
C GLU A 271 -8.57 -21.67 5.36
N PRO A 272 -8.04 -22.49 4.44
CA PRO A 272 -6.74 -23.14 4.63
C PRO A 272 -5.55 -22.17 4.50
N TRP A 273 -5.76 -20.95 3.98
CA TRP A 273 -4.76 -19.94 3.70
C TRP A 273 -5.08 -18.63 4.41
N PRO A 274 -4.04 -17.81 4.74
CA PRO A 274 -4.28 -16.48 5.30
C PRO A 274 -5.03 -15.60 4.29
N ARG A 275 -5.87 -14.72 4.77
CA ARG A 275 -6.57 -13.74 3.95
C ARG A 275 -5.58 -12.73 3.36
N GLY A 276 -5.39 -12.72 2.04
CA GLY A 276 -4.40 -11.88 1.38
C GLY A 276 -4.57 -10.39 1.70
N GLN A 277 -5.74 -9.82 1.48
CA GLN A 277 -6.02 -8.41 1.73
C GLN A 277 -5.95 -8.06 3.23
N GLY A 278 -6.55 -8.87 4.09
CA GLY A 278 -6.51 -8.65 5.54
C GLY A 278 -5.08 -8.76 6.09
N SER A 279 -4.30 -9.76 5.63
CA SER A 279 -2.90 -9.90 6.00
C SER A 279 -2.06 -8.72 5.53
N ALA A 280 -2.28 -8.21 4.33
CA ALA A 280 -1.58 -7.03 3.82
C ALA A 280 -1.88 -5.77 4.67
N GLN A 281 -3.13 -5.55 5.06
CA GLN A 281 -3.50 -4.44 5.94
C GLN A 281 -2.87 -4.57 7.32
N MET A 282 -2.86 -5.78 7.91
CA MET A 282 -2.19 -6.04 9.18
C MET A 282 -0.68 -5.87 9.06
N MET A 283 -0.08 -6.32 7.95
CA MET A 283 1.35 -6.15 7.70
C MET A 283 1.78 -4.68 7.67
N ILE A 284 1.00 -3.80 7.04
CA ILE A 284 1.28 -2.36 7.07
C ILE A 284 1.34 -1.87 8.52
N SER A 285 0.41 -2.30 9.37
CA SER A 285 0.40 -1.91 10.78
C SER A 285 1.56 -2.52 11.58
N GLU A 286 2.07 -3.69 11.21
CA GLU A 286 3.20 -4.34 11.90
C GLU A 286 4.55 -3.69 11.57
N ILE A 287 4.76 -3.34 10.29
CA ILE A 287 6.03 -2.77 9.82
C ILE A 287 6.13 -1.25 9.99
N ALA A 288 5.00 -0.54 10.07
CA ALA A 288 4.99 0.90 10.23
C ALA A 288 5.48 1.33 11.62
N GLU A 289 6.43 2.25 11.66
CA GLU A 289 6.89 2.93 12.87
C GLU A 289 6.70 4.44 12.70
N GLY A 290 6.16 5.10 13.73
CA GLY A 290 5.86 6.54 13.69
C GLY A 290 4.83 6.91 12.61
N ASN A 291 4.91 8.15 12.14
CA ASN A 291 4.00 8.64 11.11
C ASN A 291 4.52 8.26 9.71
N TRP A 292 3.97 7.20 9.14
CA TRP A 292 4.33 6.73 7.80
C TRP A 292 4.17 7.82 6.72
N ALA A 293 3.24 8.79 6.91
CA ALA A 293 3.01 9.88 5.96
C ALA A 293 4.22 10.83 5.87
N ASP A 294 5.06 10.91 6.89
CA ASP A 294 6.25 11.75 6.88
C ASP A 294 7.30 11.27 5.87
N ALA A 295 7.27 9.97 5.52
CA ALA A 295 8.12 9.44 4.46
C ALA A 295 7.92 10.15 3.11
N PHE A 296 6.72 10.63 2.82
CA PHE A 296 6.41 11.30 1.56
C PHE A 296 6.68 12.81 1.57
N LYS A 297 7.01 13.39 2.71
CA LYS A 297 7.37 14.82 2.83
C LYS A 297 8.80 15.09 2.42
N VAL A 298 9.65 14.08 2.37
CA VAL A 298 11.08 14.21 2.09
C VAL A 298 11.45 13.35 0.88
N LYS A 299 12.10 13.97 -0.11
CA LYS A 299 12.74 13.23 -1.19
C LYS A 299 14.03 12.61 -0.65
N HIS A 300 14.02 11.33 -0.36
CA HIS A 300 15.21 10.59 0.04
C HIS A 300 16.08 10.29 -1.19
N MET A 301 16.64 11.34 -1.83
CA MET A 301 17.39 11.23 -3.08
C MET A 301 18.63 10.35 -2.95
N ASP A 302 19.20 10.28 -1.76
CA ASP A 302 20.35 9.44 -1.46
C ASP A 302 20.11 7.94 -1.70
N LYS A 303 18.87 7.48 -1.54
CA LYS A 303 18.51 6.07 -1.82
C LYS A 303 18.67 5.68 -3.30
N TYR A 304 18.55 6.65 -4.22
CA TYR A 304 18.70 6.40 -5.66
C TYR A 304 20.16 6.38 -6.11
N THR A 305 21.06 6.92 -5.32
CA THR A 305 22.49 6.96 -5.58
C THR A 305 23.32 6.05 -4.69
N ALA A 306 22.70 5.46 -3.69
CA ALA A 306 23.33 4.48 -2.80
C ALA A 306 23.60 3.16 -3.51
N PRO A 307 24.60 2.39 -3.07
CA PRO A 307 24.82 1.03 -3.54
C PRO A 307 23.55 0.19 -3.50
N THR A 308 23.18 -0.39 -4.64
CA THR A 308 21.89 -1.05 -4.85
C THR A 308 22.06 -2.47 -5.36
N LEU A 309 21.33 -3.41 -4.77
CA LEU A 309 21.25 -4.80 -5.21
C LEU A 309 20.33 -4.90 -6.42
N GLU A 310 20.85 -5.43 -7.53
CA GLU A 310 20.11 -5.63 -8.77
C GLU A 310 20.33 -7.03 -9.38
N GLY A 311 19.40 -7.42 -10.27
CA GLY A 311 19.51 -8.65 -11.05
C GLY A 311 19.39 -9.92 -10.22
N VAL A 312 18.72 -9.85 -9.08
CA VAL A 312 18.34 -11.04 -8.29
C VAL A 312 17.42 -11.93 -9.12
N ASP A 313 17.70 -13.21 -9.13
CA ASP A 313 16.93 -14.20 -9.87
C ASP A 313 15.60 -14.52 -9.15
N TYR A 314 14.72 -13.53 -9.13
CA TYR A 314 13.40 -13.64 -8.55
C TYR A 314 12.43 -14.37 -9.52
N PRO A 315 11.56 -15.25 -9.06
CA PRO A 315 11.23 -15.55 -7.65
C PRO A 315 12.01 -16.72 -7.03
N ARG A 316 13.09 -17.19 -7.64
CA ARG A 316 13.84 -18.37 -7.17
C ARG A 316 14.73 -18.08 -5.97
N LEU A 317 15.41 -16.93 -5.98
CA LEU A 317 16.17 -16.40 -4.85
C LEU A 317 15.38 -15.28 -4.18
N GLY A 318 15.10 -15.39 -2.90
CA GLY A 318 14.49 -14.36 -2.10
C GLY A 318 15.55 -13.48 -1.43
N VAL A 319 15.20 -12.22 -1.19
CA VAL A 319 15.98 -11.29 -0.37
C VAL A 319 15.16 -10.95 0.86
N ASP A 320 15.66 -11.32 2.01
CA ASP A 320 15.06 -11.01 3.31
C ASP A 320 15.41 -9.59 3.74
N GLN A 321 16.64 -9.15 3.44
CA GLN A 321 17.15 -7.86 3.83
C GLN A 321 18.19 -7.35 2.82
N ALA A 322 18.11 -6.04 2.51
CA ALA A 322 19.15 -5.29 1.81
C ALA A 322 19.14 -3.84 2.30
N TRP A 323 20.20 -3.41 2.99
CA TRP A 323 20.26 -2.05 3.54
C TRP A 323 21.70 -1.53 3.64
N ASN A 324 21.87 -0.23 3.40
CA ASN A 324 23.16 0.45 3.50
C ASN A 324 23.38 0.96 4.93
N ASP A 325 24.38 0.40 5.60
CA ASP A 325 24.97 0.94 6.84
C ASP A 325 25.92 2.07 6.46
N LYS A 326 25.42 3.29 6.46
CA LYS A 326 26.17 4.47 6.06
C LYS A 326 27.26 4.84 7.04
N ASP A 327 27.14 4.46 8.30
CA ASP A 327 28.14 4.76 9.33
C ASP A 327 29.41 3.92 9.12
N ASN A 328 29.24 2.72 8.60
CA ASN A 328 30.32 1.76 8.36
C ASN A 328 30.67 1.58 6.88
N GLY A 329 29.94 2.21 5.96
CA GLY A 329 30.14 2.09 4.52
C GLY A 329 29.89 0.67 3.99
N VAL A 330 28.90 -0.05 4.56
CA VAL A 330 28.62 -1.44 4.27
C VAL A 330 27.18 -1.62 3.76
N LEU A 331 27.01 -2.29 2.64
CA LEU A 331 25.71 -2.81 2.21
C LEU A 331 25.54 -4.22 2.78
N ASN A 332 24.55 -4.40 3.63
CA ASN A 332 24.19 -5.69 4.22
C ASN A 332 23.06 -6.32 3.40
N ILE A 333 23.22 -7.59 3.04
CA ILE A 333 22.22 -8.36 2.28
C ILE A 333 22.02 -9.71 2.96
N SER A 334 20.78 -10.14 3.10
CA SER A 334 20.47 -11.52 3.44
C SER A 334 19.55 -12.14 2.40
N THR A 335 19.88 -13.38 2.00
CA THR A 335 19.15 -14.14 0.99
C THR A 335 18.55 -15.41 1.58
N TYR A 336 17.56 -15.97 0.89
CA TYR A 336 16.96 -17.27 1.19
C TYR A 336 16.50 -17.97 -0.09
N VAL A 337 16.35 -19.29 -0.01
CA VAL A 337 15.79 -20.08 -1.12
C VAL A 337 14.28 -19.87 -1.17
N ALA A 338 13.78 -19.24 -2.23
CA ALA A 338 12.34 -19.06 -2.43
C ALA A 338 11.73 -20.22 -3.24
N ASP A 339 12.51 -20.82 -4.16
CA ASP A 339 12.14 -22.04 -4.88
C ASP A 339 13.12 -23.17 -4.54
N ARG A 340 12.66 -24.13 -3.75
CA ARG A 340 13.49 -25.27 -3.30
C ARG A 340 13.97 -26.19 -4.43
N SER A 341 13.30 -26.17 -5.58
CA SER A 341 13.71 -27.01 -6.71
C SER A 341 15.07 -26.63 -7.29
N VAL A 342 15.53 -25.40 -7.03
CA VAL A 342 16.84 -24.89 -7.50
C VAL A 342 17.87 -24.74 -6.38
N ALA A 343 17.56 -25.20 -5.15
CA ALA A 343 18.46 -25.06 -4.01
C ALA A 343 19.88 -25.55 -4.32
N GLY A 344 20.90 -24.75 -3.98
CA GLY A 344 22.31 -25.01 -4.22
C GLY A 344 22.79 -24.84 -5.68
N GLN A 345 21.90 -24.53 -6.65
CA GLN A 345 22.33 -24.19 -8.00
C GLN A 345 22.96 -22.79 -8.02
N GLN A 346 23.87 -22.58 -8.95
CA GLN A 346 24.61 -21.32 -9.08
C GLN A 346 23.77 -20.24 -9.74
N THR A 347 23.88 -19.02 -9.26
CA THR A 347 23.31 -17.80 -9.81
C THR A 347 24.25 -16.63 -9.57
N SER A 348 23.82 -15.41 -9.86
CA SER A 348 24.56 -14.19 -9.54
C SER A 348 23.61 -13.00 -9.48
N TRP A 349 24.03 -11.98 -8.78
CA TRP A 349 23.39 -10.67 -8.76
C TRP A 349 24.44 -9.56 -8.88
N ARG A 350 24.02 -8.32 -8.99
CA ARG A 350 24.90 -7.15 -9.16
C ARG A 350 24.72 -6.18 -8.01
N ILE A 351 25.79 -5.46 -7.69
CA ILE A 351 25.71 -4.22 -6.92
C ILE A 351 26.09 -3.07 -7.85
N THR A 352 25.19 -2.14 -8.01
CA THR A 352 25.33 -0.90 -8.77
C THR A 352 25.53 0.29 -7.86
N ASN A 353 25.84 1.47 -8.41
CA ASN A 353 26.05 2.71 -7.66
C ASN A 353 27.17 2.64 -6.62
N LEU A 354 28.17 1.79 -6.83
CA LEU A 354 29.35 1.79 -5.98
C LEU A 354 30.17 3.05 -6.22
N PRO A 355 30.71 3.70 -5.19
CA PRO A 355 31.67 4.79 -5.38
C PRO A 355 32.91 4.38 -6.17
N ASN A 356 33.42 3.18 -5.91
CA ASN A 356 34.52 2.56 -6.65
C ASN A 356 34.38 1.04 -6.61
N ALA A 357 33.97 0.44 -7.73
CA ALA A 357 33.75 -0.99 -7.82
C ALA A 357 35.02 -1.83 -7.61
N SER A 358 36.19 -1.30 -7.97
CA SER A 358 37.48 -2.00 -7.83
C SER A 358 37.95 -2.12 -6.36
N GLU A 359 37.41 -1.29 -5.48
CA GLU A 359 37.75 -1.31 -4.04
C GLU A 359 36.71 -2.04 -3.19
N ALA A 360 35.59 -2.46 -3.80
CA ALA A 360 34.56 -3.15 -3.07
C ALA A 360 35.02 -4.54 -2.61
N VAL A 361 34.78 -4.83 -1.33
CA VAL A 361 35.09 -6.15 -0.74
C VAL A 361 33.79 -6.83 -0.36
N VAL A 362 33.61 -8.05 -0.85
CA VAL A 362 32.40 -8.87 -0.57
C VAL A 362 32.77 -9.97 0.42
N ILE A 363 32.05 -10.02 1.51
CA ILE A 363 32.11 -11.10 2.53
C ILE A 363 30.77 -11.84 2.50
N CYS A 364 30.81 -13.15 2.41
CA CYS A 364 29.65 -14.05 2.48
C CYS A 364 29.86 -15.00 3.65
N ASP A 365 28.94 -15.02 4.62
CA ASP A 365 28.98 -15.89 5.80
C ASP A 365 30.32 -15.84 6.55
N GLY A 366 30.94 -14.65 6.61
CA GLY A 366 32.23 -14.42 7.25
C GLY A 366 33.47 -14.76 6.39
N ALA A 367 33.31 -15.22 5.14
CA ALA A 367 34.42 -15.51 4.24
C ALA A 367 34.44 -14.54 3.05
N THR A 368 35.64 -14.13 2.62
CA THR A 368 35.80 -13.25 1.45
C THR A 368 35.45 -14.00 0.17
N VAL A 369 34.61 -13.39 -0.66
CA VAL A 369 34.28 -13.88 -2.01
C VAL A 369 35.36 -13.43 -2.98
N SER A 370 36.16 -14.37 -3.50
CA SER A 370 37.36 -14.07 -4.33
C SER A 370 37.09 -13.88 -5.82
N ASN A 371 35.95 -14.35 -6.30
CA ASN A 371 35.58 -14.39 -7.72
C ASN A 371 34.52 -13.31 -8.09
N VAL A 372 34.55 -12.19 -7.39
CA VAL A 372 33.73 -11.02 -7.73
C VAL A 372 34.24 -10.41 -9.05
N GLU A 373 33.34 -10.18 -9.99
CA GLU A 373 33.66 -9.57 -11.28
C GLU A 373 33.37 -8.06 -11.23
N VAL A 374 34.35 -7.23 -11.57
CA VAL A 374 34.13 -5.80 -11.79
C VAL A 374 33.62 -5.61 -13.21
N ILE A 375 32.37 -5.15 -13.36
CA ILE A 375 31.72 -4.93 -14.65
C ILE A 375 32.14 -3.55 -15.21
N ASP A 376 32.08 -2.54 -14.38
CA ASP A 376 32.48 -1.17 -14.70
C ASP A 376 32.95 -0.43 -13.42
N SER A 377 33.15 0.90 -13.50
CA SER A 377 33.65 1.70 -12.38
C SER A 377 32.74 1.70 -11.15
N ASN A 378 31.46 1.40 -11.33
CA ASN A 378 30.42 1.55 -10.31
C ASN A 378 29.63 0.26 -10.06
N THR A 379 29.98 -0.85 -10.78
CA THR A 379 29.18 -2.07 -10.76
C THR A 379 30.06 -3.30 -10.58
N ILE A 380 29.68 -4.17 -9.65
CA ILE A 380 30.23 -5.51 -9.50
C ILE A 380 29.14 -6.57 -9.74
N ARG A 381 29.58 -7.76 -10.20
CA ARG A 381 28.77 -8.98 -10.19
C ARG A 381 29.30 -9.92 -9.11
N VAL A 382 28.38 -10.37 -8.28
CA VAL A 382 28.69 -11.31 -7.18
C VAL A 382 28.09 -12.67 -7.54
N PRO A 383 28.92 -13.71 -7.73
CA PRO A 383 28.42 -15.07 -7.87
C PRO A 383 27.86 -15.55 -6.51
N THR A 384 26.77 -16.29 -6.60
CA THR A 384 26.09 -16.88 -5.45
C THR A 384 25.42 -18.18 -5.85
N ASP A 385 24.72 -18.81 -4.93
CA ASP A 385 23.82 -19.92 -5.23
C ASP A 385 22.43 -19.65 -4.61
N PHE A 386 21.48 -20.52 -4.90
CA PHE A 386 20.16 -20.46 -4.27
C PHE A 386 20.24 -21.09 -2.88
N ALA A 387 20.72 -20.28 -1.93
CA ALA A 387 20.86 -20.66 -0.52
C ALA A 387 20.57 -19.46 0.41
N GLN A 388 20.55 -19.78 1.70
CA GLN A 388 20.50 -18.75 2.73
C GLN A 388 21.91 -18.27 3.01
N HIS A 389 22.16 -16.98 2.78
CA HIS A 389 23.44 -16.34 3.00
C HIS A 389 23.30 -14.98 3.67
N GLN A 390 24.38 -14.56 4.35
CA GLN A 390 24.56 -13.23 4.89
C GLN A 390 25.76 -12.57 4.18
N TYR A 391 25.50 -11.47 3.49
CA TYR A 391 26.54 -10.71 2.80
C TYR A 391 26.80 -9.40 3.50
N GLN A 392 28.07 -9.02 3.57
CA GLN A 392 28.56 -7.69 3.91
C GLN A 392 29.43 -7.20 2.76
N ILE A 393 28.97 -6.17 2.06
CA ILE A 393 29.70 -5.55 0.96
C ILE A 393 30.25 -4.22 1.45
N TYR A 394 31.55 -4.13 1.62
CA TYR A 394 32.22 -2.89 1.95
C TYR A 394 32.31 -2.03 0.71
N THR A 395 31.44 -1.04 0.65
CA THR A 395 31.21 -0.21 -0.55
C THR A 395 31.97 1.10 -0.51
N GLY A 396 32.37 1.56 0.68
CA GLY A 396 32.91 2.90 0.87
C GLY A 396 31.86 4.02 0.70
N TYR A 397 30.57 3.68 0.76
CA TYR A 397 29.48 4.64 0.67
C TYR A 397 29.03 5.08 2.07
N PHE A 398 29.32 6.30 2.44
CA PHE A 398 28.98 6.90 3.74
C PHE A 398 27.78 7.86 3.68
N GLY A 399 27.00 7.82 2.59
CA GLY A 399 25.91 8.75 2.34
C GLY A 399 26.40 10.05 1.67
N GLN A 400 25.48 10.81 1.12
CA GLN A 400 25.75 12.18 0.71
C GLN A 400 25.37 13.09 1.87
N GLU A 401 26.26 13.94 2.33
CA GLU A 401 25.91 15.04 3.23
C GLU A 401 24.99 16.01 2.47
N VAL A 402 23.71 15.79 2.59
CA VAL A 402 22.74 16.84 2.32
C VAL A 402 22.68 17.67 3.58
N ALA A 403 23.20 18.90 3.53
CA ALA A 403 23.04 19.87 4.59
C ALA A 403 21.55 20.16 4.78
N LEU A 404 20.90 19.38 5.61
CA LEU A 404 19.57 19.64 6.11
C LEU A 404 19.73 20.50 7.36
N SER A 405 19.11 21.69 7.35
CA SER A 405 18.87 22.45 8.56
C SER A 405 18.23 21.51 9.59
N LYS A 406 18.93 21.31 10.72
CA LYS A 406 18.51 20.45 11.82
C LYS A 406 17.08 20.74 12.25
N PRO A 407 16.21 19.73 12.37
CA PRO A 407 15.20 19.67 13.42
C PRO A 407 15.81 19.01 14.66
N ASP A 408 15.43 19.54 15.81
CA ASP A 408 15.93 19.10 17.12
C ASP A 408 15.69 17.61 17.36
N SER A 409 16.74 16.97 17.90
CA SER A 409 16.84 15.68 18.59
C SER A 409 15.61 14.76 18.66
N MET A 410 15.62 13.68 17.89
CA MET A 410 15.03 12.41 18.29
C MET A 410 16.09 11.30 18.19
N THR A 411 16.31 10.63 19.29
CA THR A 411 17.22 9.49 19.44
C THR A 411 16.68 8.28 18.66
N VAL A 412 17.45 7.77 17.73
CA VAL A 412 17.16 6.53 17.00
C VAL A 412 17.46 5.34 17.93
N ALA A 413 16.44 4.52 18.18
CA ALA A 413 16.62 3.23 18.85
C ALA A 413 17.19 2.21 17.87
N SER A 414 18.23 1.49 18.28
CA SER A 414 18.99 0.56 17.45
C SER A 414 18.20 -0.70 17.05
N ALA A 415 18.51 -1.25 15.89
CA ALA A 415 17.92 -2.44 15.26
C ALA A 415 17.89 -3.74 16.13
N SER A 416 18.50 -3.73 17.33
CA SER A 416 18.44 -4.84 18.26
C SER A 416 17.06 -5.08 18.91
N THR A 417 16.12 -4.11 18.79
CA THR A 417 14.79 -4.19 19.41
C THR A 417 13.81 -5.04 18.57
N VAL A 418 14.00 -5.13 17.26
CA VAL A 418 13.11 -5.90 16.37
C VAL A 418 13.23 -7.41 16.60
N ALA A 419 14.44 -7.90 16.91
CA ALA A 419 14.67 -9.32 17.22
C ALA A 419 14.11 -9.75 18.60
N ALA A 420 14.01 -8.80 19.54
CA ALA A 420 13.47 -9.07 20.88
C ALA A 420 11.93 -9.15 20.88
N THR A 421 11.26 -8.35 20.04
CA THR A 421 9.81 -8.37 19.91
C THR A 421 9.30 -9.66 19.24
N ARG A 422 10.07 -10.22 18.27
CA ARG A 422 9.75 -11.53 17.67
C ARG A 422 9.79 -12.68 18.66
N ARG A 423 10.64 -12.63 19.72
CA ARG A 423 10.71 -13.67 20.75
C ARG A 423 9.55 -13.64 21.74
N SER A 424 8.95 -12.49 22.01
CA SER A 424 7.82 -12.36 22.94
C SER A 424 6.52 -12.90 22.35
N ALA A 425 6.27 -12.74 21.04
CA ALA A 425 5.07 -13.26 20.38
C ALA A 425 4.98 -14.80 20.42
N THR A 426 6.13 -15.48 20.34
CA THR A 426 6.20 -16.96 20.36
C THR A 426 5.91 -17.54 21.77
N GLN A 427 6.13 -16.78 22.83
CA GLN A 427 5.85 -17.24 24.20
C GLN A 427 4.40 -17.06 24.63
N ASN A 428 3.69 -16.07 24.07
CA ASN A 428 2.29 -15.78 24.40
C ASN A 428 1.28 -16.67 23.66
N ALA A 429 1.67 -17.29 22.55
CA ALA A 429 0.81 -18.20 21.77
C ALA A 429 0.43 -19.49 22.50
N LYS A 430 1.12 -19.84 23.60
CA LYS A 430 0.85 -21.04 24.40
C LYS A 430 -0.16 -20.87 25.54
N ALA A 431 -0.67 -19.65 25.76
CA ALA A 431 -1.50 -19.36 26.94
C ALA A 431 -2.99 -19.07 26.63
N ALA A 432 -3.44 -19.11 25.37
CA ALA A 432 -4.79 -18.73 24.97
C ALA A 432 -5.61 -19.89 24.38
N GLU A 433 -5.75 -21.00 25.11
CA GLU A 433 -6.87 -21.91 24.94
C GLU A 433 -8.00 -21.52 25.88
N SER A 434 -9.16 -21.25 25.29
CA SER A 434 -10.48 -20.99 25.84
C SER A 434 -10.90 -19.52 25.96
N VAL A 435 -11.75 -19.08 25.05
CA VAL A 435 -13.11 -18.57 25.21
C VAL A 435 -13.63 -18.08 23.85
N MET A 436 -14.65 -18.72 23.31
CA MET A 436 -15.40 -18.26 22.12
C MET A 436 -16.41 -17.18 22.49
N VAL A 437 -16.41 -16.06 21.74
CA VAL A 437 -17.63 -15.27 21.50
C VAL A 437 -17.59 -14.70 20.09
N SER A 438 -18.64 -14.98 19.33
CA SER A 438 -18.88 -14.59 17.96
C SER A 438 -19.24 -13.09 17.85
N GLY A 439 -18.67 -12.42 16.87
CA GLY A 439 -19.06 -11.06 16.48
C GLY A 439 -18.34 -10.64 15.19
N SER A 440 -18.91 -10.97 14.03
CA SER A 440 -18.39 -10.57 12.74
C SER A 440 -18.79 -9.13 12.43
N ALA A 441 -17.83 -8.22 12.37
CA ALA A 441 -17.99 -6.95 11.69
C ALA A 441 -17.37 -7.08 10.28
N ASN A 442 -18.21 -7.47 9.31
CA ASN A 442 -17.83 -7.50 7.91
C ASN A 442 -17.71 -6.06 7.38
N CYS A 443 -16.54 -5.68 6.88
CA CYS A 443 -16.40 -4.50 6.05
C CYS A 443 -17.10 -4.78 4.70
N PRO A 444 -18.11 -3.99 4.29
CA PRO A 444 -18.87 -4.25 3.05
C PRO A 444 -18.03 -4.20 1.77
N CYS A 445 -16.88 -3.52 1.79
CA CYS A 445 -15.95 -3.48 0.65
C CYS A 445 -15.33 -4.85 0.32
N CYS A 446 -15.37 -5.81 1.26
CA CYS A 446 -14.77 -7.14 1.09
C CYS A 446 -15.81 -8.25 0.84
N ALA A 447 -17.10 -7.94 0.88
CA ALA A 447 -18.19 -8.96 0.81
C ALA A 447 -18.58 -9.36 -0.62
N GLY A 448 -17.81 -9.09 -1.63
CA GLY A 448 -18.16 -9.29 -3.03
C GLY A 448 -17.25 -10.19 -3.84
N VAL A 449 -16.35 -10.98 -3.26
CA VAL A 449 -15.55 -11.94 -4.04
C VAL A 449 -15.39 -13.22 -3.23
N SER A 450 -16.34 -14.11 -3.39
CA SER A 450 -16.18 -15.55 -3.15
C SER A 450 -16.04 -16.26 -4.48
#